data_4c14a6706bec5c9762f3b4d544531fda
#
_entry.id   4c14a6706bec5c9762f3b4d544531fda
#
_cell.length_a   1.000
_cell.length_b   1.000
_cell.length_c   1.000
_cell.angle_alpha   90.00
_cell.angle_beta   90.00
_cell.angle_gamma   90.00
#
_symmetry.space_group_name_H-M   'P 1'
#
loop_
_entity.id
_entity.type
_entity.pdbx_description
1 polymer ?
#
loop_
_entity_poly.entity_id
_entity_poly.type
_entity_poly.pdbx_seq_one_letter_code
_entity_poly.pdbx_strand_id
1 'polypeptide(L)'
;NGIPMVQVELKKRGVNIREAFYQVHRYSKESFNADRSLFKYLQIFVISNGTDTRYFANTTKRNKDSFDFTMNWALEDNSPIKDLQDFTATFFQQNTLLQVLLRYTVLDVTDHLLIMRPYQIAATERILWKVRSAYLNKVKSGPQSGGYVWHTTGSGKTLTSFKAARLATQL
;
A
#
# COMPACT_ATOMS: atom_id res chain seq x y z
N ASN A 1 19.81 4.45 -8.83
CA ASN A 1 20.30 5.50 -7.90
C ASN A 1 20.74 4.95 -6.54
N GLY A 2 20.65 3.62 -6.28
CA GLY A 2 21.27 2.96 -5.14
C GLY A 2 20.55 3.08 -3.79
N ILE A 3 19.40 3.74 -3.69
CA ILE A 3 18.64 3.80 -2.44
C ILE A 3 17.64 2.64 -2.40
N PRO A 4 17.72 1.74 -1.41
CA PRO A 4 16.77 0.63 -1.27
C PRO A 4 15.41 1.16 -0.82
N MET A 5 14.36 0.91 -1.61
CA MET A 5 13.01 1.35 -1.31
C MET A 5 12.11 0.18 -0.89
N VAL A 6 12.40 -1.02 -1.38
CA VAL A 6 11.63 -2.23 -1.12
C VAL A 6 12.56 -3.37 -0.75
N GLN A 7 12.24 -4.10 0.30
CA GLN A 7 12.90 -5.34 0.68
C GLN A 7 11.96 -6.52 0.41
N VAL A 8 12.47 -7.55 -0.24
CA VAL A 8 11.73 -8.79 -0.51
C VAL A 8 12.36 -9.94 0.29
N GLU A 9 11.56 -10.63 1.08
CA GLU A 9 11.97 -11.83 1.81
C GLU A 9 11.22 -13.05 1.29
N LEU A 10 11.96 -14.04 0.81
CA LEU A 10 11.41 -15.24 0.19
C LEU A 10 11.64 -16.48 1.06
N LYS A 11 10.62 -17.31 1.16
CA LYS A 11 10.70 -18.65 1.76
C LYS A 11 10.35 -19.72 0.73
N LYS A 12 10.79 -20.92 0.98
CA LYS A 12 10.43 -22.09 0.17
C LYS A 12 8.92 -22.33 0.22
N ARG A 13 8.36 -22.89 -0.86
CA ARG A 13 6.97 -23.37 -0.88
C ARG A 13 6.74 -24.34 0.28
N GLY A 14 5.56 -24.25 0.90
CA GLY A 14 5.20 -25.07 2.07
C GLY A 14 5.64 -24.50 3.43
N VAL A 15 6.56 -23.53 3.45
CA VAL A 15 6.93 -22.82 4.69
C VAL A 15 5.87 -21.79 5.02
N ASN A 16 5.55 -21.63 6.31
CA ASN A 16 4.59 -20.62 6.75
C ASN A 16 5.14 -19.21 6.47
N ILE A 17 4.36 -18.40 5.78
CA ILE A 17 4.76 -17.03 5.43
C ILE A 17 5.08 -16.15 6.66
N ARG A 18 4.56 -16.48 7.84
CA ARG A 18 4.89 -15.79 9.10
C ARG A 18 6.38 -15.88 9.43
N GLU A 19 7.09 -16.90 8.97
CA GLU A 19 8.54 -16.99 9.16
C GLU A 19 9.29 -15.89 8.40
N ALA A 20 8.85 -15.58 7.18
CA ALA A 20 9.39 -14.44 6.43
C ALA A 20 9.12 -13.12 7.16
N PHE A 21 7.92 -12.94 7.70
CA PHE A 21 7.54 -11.76 8.48
C PHE A 21 8.44 -11.59 9.71
N TYR A 22 8.63 -12.63 10.51
CA TYR A 22 9.50 -12.56 11.70
C TYR A 22 10.96 -12.32 11.34
N GLN A 23 11.43 -12.82 10.19
CA GLN A 23 12.79 -12.57 9.74
C GLN A 23 13.00 -11.11 9.34
N VAL A 24 12.10 -10.52 8.57
CA VAL A 24 12.12 -9.08 8.24
C VAL A 24 12.09 -8.24 9.52
N HIS A 25 11.23 -8.63 10.47
CA HIS A 25 11.13 -7.92 11.75
C HIS A 25 12.44 -7.96 12.55
N ARG A 26 13.12 -9.09 12.58
CA ARG A 26 14.44 -9.22 13.22
C ARG A 26 15.48 -8.32 12.54
N TYR A 27 15.54 -8.34 11.20
CA TYR A 27 16.45 -7.47 10.45
C TYR A 27 16.16 -5.98 10.65
N SER A 28 14.90 -5.60 10.77
CA SER A 28 14.55 -4.20 10.99
C SER A 28 15.05 -3.68 12.33
N LYS A 29 15.11 -4.54 13.36
CA LYS A 29 15.66 -4.18 14.66
C LYS A 29 17.19 -4.16 14.69
N GLU A 30 17.83 -5.11 14.02
CA GLU A 30 19.26 -5.34 14.16
C GLU A 30 20.10 -4.58 13.13
N SER A 31 19.58 -4.41 11.91
CA SER A 31 20.40 -3.95 10.78
C SER A 31 19.83 -2.77 10.02
N PHE A 32 18.51 -2.73 9.79
CA PHE A 32 17.94 -1.73 8.88
C PHE A 32 17.89 -0.33 9.49
N ASN A 33 17.71 -0.22 10.79
CA ASN A 33 17.62 1.04 11.51
C ASN A 33 18.93 1.52 12.12
N ALA A 34 20.07 0.91 11.77
CA ALA A 34 21.38 1.41 12.19
C ALA A 34 21.64 2.80 11.58
N ASP A 35 22.25 3.71 12.36
CA ASP A 35 22.39 5.13 12.03
C ASP A 35 23.02 5.42 10.65
N ARG A 36 23.93 4.56 10.19
CA ARG A 36 24.62 4.70 8.91
C ARG A 36 24.11 3.75 7.82
N SER A 37 23.01 3.04 8.06
CA SER A 37 22.46 2.07 7.12
C SER A 37 21.62 2.77 6.05
N LEU A 38 21.86 2.43 4.77
CA LEU A 38 20.97 2.82 3.67
C LEU A 38 19.60 2.15 3.76
N PHE A 39 19.49 1.02 4.47
CA PHE A 39 18.23 0.29 4.64
C PHE A 39 17.18 1.03 5.49
N LYS A 40 17.56 2.08 6.19
CA LYS A 40 16.59 2.97 6.86
C LYS A 40 15.63 3.70 5.90
N TYR A 41 15.97 3.76 4.60
CA TYR A 41 15.11 4.32 3.56
C TYR A 41 14.11 3.33 2.99
N LEU A 42 14.14 2.06 3.42
CA LEU A 42 13.12 1.09 3.03
C LEU A 42 11.72 1.58 3.42
N GLN A 43 10.81 1.58 2.47
CA GLN A 43 9.41 1.98 2.69
C GLN A 43 8.48 0.78 2.75
N ILE A 44 8.76 -0.26 1.96
CA ILE A 44 7.89 -1.41 1.78
C ILE A 44 8.66 -2.69 2.03
N PHE A 45 8.04 -3.59 2.76
CA PHE A 45 8.45 -4.98 2.85
C PHE A 45 7.49 -5.86 2.06
N VAL A 46 8.03 -6.80 1.31
CA VAL A 46 7.29 -7.86 0.63
C VAL A 46 7.76 -9.20 1.17
N ILE A 47 6.85 -10.07 1.53
CA ILE A 47 7.12 -11.42 2.01
C ILE A 47 6.38 -12.43 1.14
N SER A 48 7.03 -13.54 0.82
CA SER A 48 6.40 -14.60 0.02
C SER A 48 6.97 -15.98 0.33
N ASN A 49 6.11 -17.00 0.18
CA ASN A 49 6.51 -18.40 0.12
C ASN A 49 6.21 -19.03 -1.26
N GLY A 50 5.96 -18.18 -2.27
CA GLY A 50 5.62 -18.58 -3.63
C GLY A 50 4.12 -18.71 -3.88
N THR A 51 3.33 -19.10 -2.89
CA THR A 51 1.86 -19.29 -3.01
C THR A 51 1.04 -18.28 -2.20
N ASP A 52 1.63 -17.67 -1.19
CA ASP A 52 1.07 -16.52 -0.46
C ASP A 52 2.11 -15.41 -0.46
N THR A 53 1.73 -14.25 -1.00
CA THR A 53 2.58 -13.06 -1.10
C THR A 53 1.84 -11.90 -0.47
N ARG A 54 2.55 -11.18 0.41
CA ARG A 54 2.01 -10.04 1.14
C ARG A 54 3.00 -8.91 1.18
N TYR A 55 2.51 -7.70 1.39
CA TYR A 55 3.34 -6.52 1.59
C TYR A 55 2.85 -5.71 2.79
N PHE A 56 3.72 -4.86 3.32
CA PHE A 56 3.42 -3.96 4.44
C PHE A 56 4.41 -2.80 4.51
N ALA A 57 4.02 -1.73 5.19
CA ALA A 57 4.85 -0.55 5.36
C ALA A 57 5.96 -0.76 6.39
N ASN A 58 7.12 -0.15 6.16
CA ASN A 58 8.14 -0.02 7.19
C ASN A 58 7.72 1.08 8.18
N THR A 59 7.15 0.67 9.29
CA THR A 59 6.71 1.57 10.37
C THR A 59 7.59 1.37 11.58
N THR A 60 8.59 2.22 11.75
CA THR A 60 9.65 2.06 12.78
C THR A 60 9.17 2.23 14.22
N LYS A 61 8.09 2.97 14.44
CA LYS A 61 7.56 3.27 15.79
C LYS A 61 6.46 2.31 16.26
N ARG A 62 6.32 1.14 15.67
CA ARG A 62 5.30 0.16 16.07
C ARG A 62 5.64 -0.48 17.41
N ASN A 63 4.76 -0.31 18.39
CA ASN A 63 4.83 -1.04 19.67
C ASN A 63 4.40 -2.50 19.54
N LYS A 64 3.70 -2.86 18.47
CA LYS A 64 3.22 -4.22 18.18
C LYS A 64 3.45 -4.52 16.71
N ASP A 65 4.37 -5.42 16.45
CA ASP A 65 4.51 -6.03 15.13
C ASP A 65 3.43 -7.08 14.98
N SER A 66 2.44 -6.76 14.20
CA SER A 66 1.37 -7.69 13.92
C SER A 66 1.41 -8.12 12.47
N PHE A 67 1.42 -9.42 12.23
CA PHE A 67 1.22 -10.01 10.92
C PHE A 67 -0.13 -9.55 10.30
N ASP A 68 -1.09 -9.18 11.12
CA ASP A 68 -2.41 -8.72 10.69
C ASP A 68 -2.38 -7.38 9.93
N PHE A 69 -1.26 -6.65 10.02
CA PHE A 69 -1.04 -5.44 9.21
C PHE A 69 -0.50 -5.75 7.81
N THR A 70 -0.12 -6.99 7.53
CA THR A 70 0.27 -7.38 6.18
C THR A 70 -0.95 -7.40 5.26
N MET A 71 -0.74 -7.06 3.98
CA MET A 71 -1.79 -6.89 2.99
C MET A 71 -1.51 -7.78 1.79
N ASN A 72 -2.54 -8.37 1.18
CA ASN A 72 -2.45 -8.90 -0.16
C ASN A 72 -2.60 -7.76 -1.18
N TRP A 73 -1.87 -7.83 -2.27
CA TRP A 73 -2.20 -7.06 -3.46
C TRP A 73 -3.50 -7.61 -4.06
N ALA A 74 -4.28 -6.79 -4.72
CA ALA A 74 -5.57 -7.21 -5.25
C ALA A 74 -5.91 -6.48 -6.54
N LEU A 75 -6.76 -7.08 -7.35
CA LEU A 75 -7.39 -6.46 -8.50
C LEU A 75 -8.42 -5.40 -8.05
N GLU A 76 -8.98 -4.66 -9.02
CA GLU A 76 -9.99 -3.62 -8.76
C GLU A 76 -11.30 -4.17 -8.15
N ASP A 77 -11.62 -5.43 -8.42
CA ASP A 77 -12.75 -6.16 -7.84
C ASP A 77 -12.48 -6.69 -6.43
N ASN A 78 -11.30 -6.39 -5.90
CA ASN A 78 -10.77 -6.84 -4.60
C ASN A 78 -10.40 -8.33 -4.54
N SER A 79 -10.29 -9.01 -5.67
CA SER A 79 -9.76 -10.38 -5.75
C SER A 79 -8.27 -10.39 -5.39
N PRO A 80 -7.83 -11.13 -4.35
CA PRO A 80 -6.45 -11.08 -3.88
C PRO A 80 -5.51 -11.82 -4.83
N ILE A 81 -4.38 -11.19 -5.13
CA ILE A 81 -3.25 -11.75 -5.89
C ILE A 81 -2.27 -12.32 -4.88
N LYS A 82 -2.22 -13.65 -4.76
CA LYS A 82 -1.39 -14.35 -3.77
C LYS A 82 -0.15 -15.00 -4.35
N ASP A 83 -0.23 -15.52 -5.57
CA ASP A 83 0.91 -16.13 -6.25
C ASP A 83 2.02 -15.11 -6.47
N LEU A 84 3.29 -15.53 -6.26
CA LEU A 84 4.45 -14.65 -6.37
C LEU A 84 4.66 -14.13 -7.80
N GLN A 85 4.40 -14.94 -8.83
CA GLN A 85 4.61 -14.52 -10.21
C GLN A 85 3.57 -13.45 -10.60
N ASP A 86 2.29 -13.67 -10.28
CA ASP A 86 1.22 -12.73 -10.53
C ASP A 86 1.41 -11.43 -9.73
N PHE A 87 1.84 -11.56 -8.47
CA PHE A 87 2.20 -10.40 -7.66
C PHE A 87 3.33 -9.60 -8.30
N THR A 88 4.39 -10.27 -8.72
CA THR A 88 5.54 -9.62 -9.35
C THR A 88 5.15 -8.94 -10.65
N ALA A 89 4.36 -9.62 -11.49
CA ALA A 89 3.90 -9.09 -12.77
C ALA A 89 3.00 -7.86 -12.63
N THR A 90 2.34 -7.67 -11.49
CA THR A 90 1.40 -6.55 -11.27
C THR A 90 1.97 -5.48 -10.34
N PHE A 91 2.42 -5.85 -9.15
CA PHE A 91 2.89 -4.91 -8.12
C PHE A 91 4.23 -4.27 -8.47
N PHE A 92 5.18 -5.04 -9.04
CA PHE A 92 6.50 -4.54 -9.41
C PHE A 92 6.58 -3.92 -10.81
N GLN A 93 5.46 -3.76 -11.50
CA GLN A 93 5.45 -2.87 -12.66
C GLN A 93 5.91 -1.47 -12.23
N GLN A 94 6.79 -0.86 -13.02
CA GLN A 94 7.40 0.43 -12.68
C GLN A 94 6.36 1.48 -12.29
N ASN A 95 5.31 1.64 -13.09
CA ASN A 95 4.26 2.61 -12.80
C ASN A 95 3.47 2.27 -11.53
N THR A 96 3.13 1.00 -11.31
CA THR A 96 2.40 0.56 -10.11
C THR A 96 3.23 0.82 -8.87
N LEU A 97 4.48 0.38 -8.86
CA LEU A 97 5.36 0.57 -7.71
C LEU A 97 5.60 2.04 -7.40
N LEU A 98 5.85 2.88 -8.41
CA LEU A 98 5.99 4.31 -8.23
C LEU A 98 4.72 4.96 -7.67
N GLN A 99 3.55 4.57 -8.17
CA GLN A 99 2.28 5.05 -7.63
C GLN A 99 2.11 4.66 -6.16
N VAL A 100 2.41 3.42 -5.80
CA VAL A 100 2.33 2.98 -4.39
C VAL A 100 3.28 3.78 -3.51
N LEU A 101 4.54 3.92 -3.91
CA LEU A 101 5.58 4.62 -3.13
C LEU A 101 5.33 6.12 -3.00
N LEU A 102 4.91 6.79 -4.07
CA LEU A 102 4.85 8.25 -4.11
C LEU A 102 3.44 8.82 -3.93
N ARG A 103 2.43 8.11 -4.48
CA ARG A 103 1.07 8.62 -4.53
C ARG A 103 0.17 8.03 -3.45
N TYR A 104 0.33 6.73 -3.09
CA TYR A 104 -0.56 6.01 -2.17
C TYR A 104 0.08 5.71 -0.82
N THR A 105 1.16 6.38 -0.51
CA THR A 105 1.79 6.39 0.81
C THR A 105 1.45 7.69 1.53
N VAL A 106 1.25 7.60 2.84
CA VAL A 106 1.00 8.74 3.73
C VAL A 106 1.90 8.62 4.94
N LEU A 107 2.56 9.70 5.30
CA LEU A 107 3.24 9.85 6.58
C LEU A 107 2.27 10.56 7.53
N ASP A 108 1.94 9.95 8.65
CA ASP A 108 1.06 10.56 9.63
C ASP A 108 1.82 11.54 10.56
N VAL A 109 1.10 12.24 11.42
CA VAL A 109 1.67 13.23 12.36
C VAL A 109 2.60 12.61 13.41
N THR A 110 2.59 11.30 13.54
CA THR A 110 3.46 10.52 14.44
C THR A 110 4.61 9.84 13.71
N ASP A 111 4.89 10.26 12.48
CA ASP A 111 5.90 9.69 11.57
C ASP A 111 5.68 8.20 11.24
N HIS A 112 4.43 7.74 11.28
CA HIS A 112 4.11 6.41 10.81
C HIS A 112 3.88 6.42 9.30
N LEU A 113 4.59 5.54 8.59
CA LEU A 113 4.40 5.32 7.18
C LEU A 113 3.18 4.42 6.97
N LEU A 114 2.16 4.95 6.33
CA LEU A 114 0.93 4.24 5.97
C LEU A 114 0.89 4.01 4.47
N ILE A 115 0.67 2.78 4.04
CA ILE A 115 0.43 2.43 2.65
C ILE A 115 -1.05 2.09 2.48
N MET A 116 -1.68 2.70 1.49
CA MET A 116 -3.09 2.44 1.20
C MET A 116 -3.29 0.99 0.73
N ARG A 117 -4.39 0.39 1.19
CA ARG A 117 -4.80 -0.95 0.74
C ARG A 117 -5.36 -0.88 -0.69
N PRO A 118 -5.32 -1.96 -1.48
CA PRO A 118 -5.79 -1.94 -2.88
C PRO A 118 -7.19 -1.37 -3.05
N TYR A 119 -8.16 -1.77 -2.21
CA TYR A 119 -9.53 -1.24 -2.28
C TYR A 119 -9.62 0.25 -1.97
N GLN A 120 -8.73 0.78 -1.11
CA GLN A 120 -8.65 2.22 -0.83
C GLN A 120 -8.08 2.98 -2.03
N ILE A 121 -7.09 2.40 -2.70
CA ILE A 121 -6.52 2.93 -3.95
C ILE A 121 -7.61 2.98 -5.02
N ALA A 122 -8.31 1.87 -5.26
CA ALA A 122 -9.39 1.77 -6.23
C ALA A 122 -10.52 2.79 -5.94
N ALA A 123 -10.91 2.92 -4.67
CA ALA A 123 -11.91 3.91 -4.26
C ALA A 123 -11.42 5.36 -4.52
N THR A 124 -10.17 5.66 -4.17
CA THR A 124 -9.57 6.98 -4.42
C THR A 124 -9.55 7.33 -5.90
N GLU A 125 -9.10 6.42 -6.76
CA GLU A 125 -9.05 6.66 -8.20
C GLU A 125 -10.44 6.83 -8.82
N ARG A 126 -11.43 6.06 -8.38
CA ARG A 126 -12.82 6.23 -8.81
C ARG A 126 -13.41 7.57 -8.40
N ILE A 127 -13.09 8.05 -7.19
CA ILE A 127 -13.47 9.40 -6.75
C ILE A 127 -12.83 10.46 -7.65
N LEU A 128 -11.53 10.37 -7.87
CA LEU A 128 -10.79 11.33 -8.71
C LEU A 128 -11.31 11.34 -10.15
N TRP A 129 -11.55 10.16 -10.72
CA TRP A 129 -12.14 10.03 -12.04
C TRP A 129 -13.52 10.71 -12.10
N LYS A 130 -14.37 10.50 -11.08
CA LYS A 130 -15.69 11.10 -11.02
C LYS A 130 -15.62 12.63 -10.92
N VAL A 131 -14.75 13.16 -10.05
CA VAL A 131 -14.53 14.59 -9.91
C VAL A 131 -14.06 15.21 -11.23
N ARG A 132 -13.05 14.61 -11.87
CA ARG A 132 -12.51 15.08 -13.14
C ARG A 132 -13.55 15.02 -14.26
N SER A 133 -14.29 13.92 -14.35
CA SER A 133 -15.35 13.76 -15.35
C SER A 133 -16.46 14.79 -15.17
N ALA A 134 -16.93 15.02 -13.95
CA ALA A 134 -17.93 16.04 -13.64
C ALA A 134 -17.45 17.45 -14.01
N TYR A 135 -16.20 17.77 -13.70
CA TYR A 135 -15.58 19.05 -14.04
C TYR A 135 -15.49 19.26 -15.56
N LEU A 136 -14.94 18.29 -16.30
CA LEU A 136 -14.77 18.38 -17.75
C LEU A 136 -16.11 18.47 -18.49
N ASN A 137 -17.12 17.75 -18.04
CA ASN A 137 -18.45 17.75 -18.61
C ASN A 137 -19.36 18.89 -18.09
N LYS A 138 -18.81 19.78 -17.24
CA LYS A 138 -19.54 20.93 -16.63
C LYS A 138 -20.79 20.51 -15.85
N VAL A 139 -20.82 19.29 -15.31
CA VAL A 139 -21.91 18.79 -14.47
C VAL A 139 -21.64 19.22 -13.04
N LYS A 140 -22.26 20.34 -12.63
CA LYS A 140 -21.98 20.98 -11.33
C LYS A 140 -22.85 20.51 -10.17
N SER A 141 -23.98 19.86 -10.46
CA SER A 141 -24.94 19.44 -9.44
C SER A 141 -25.78 18.25 -9.89
N GLY A 142 -26.41 17.58 -8.92
CA GLY A 142 -27.28 16.44 -9.17
C GLY A 142 -26.59 15.06 -9.01
N PRO A 143 -27.36 13.98 -9.09
CA PRO A 143 -26.84 12.63 -8.88
C PRO A 143 -25.73 12.19 -9.84
N GLN A 144 -25.68 12.81 -11.02
CA GLN A 144 -24.68 12.52 -12.05
C GLN A 144 -23.30 13.10 -11.72
N SER A 145 -23.21 14.16 -10.91
CA SER A 145 -21.93 14.78 -10.51
C SER A 145 -21.32 14.14 -9.27
N GLY A 146 -22.10 13.41 -8.48
CA GLY A 146 -21.70 12.79 -7.23
C GLY A 146 -21.61 11.26 -7.30
N GLY A 147 -21.50 10.67 -6.14
CA GLY A 147 -21.44 9.21 -5.94
C GLY A 147 -21.27 8.88 -4.48
N TYR A 148 -21.15 7.59 -4.20
CA TYR A 148 -20.87 7.10 -2.86
C TYR A 148 -19.83 5.99 -2.91
N VAL A 149 -19.13 5.81 -1.80
CA VAL A 149 -18.19 4.70 -1.60
C VAL A 149 -18.67 3.89 -0.40
N TRP A 150 -18.96 2.63 -0.63
CA TRP A 150 -19.38 1.73 0.42
C TRP A 150 -18.18 1.12 1.13
N HIS A 151 -17.89 1.62 2.32
CA HIS A 151 -16.84 1.11 3.18
C HIS A 151 -17.42 0.63 4.52
N THR A 152 -16.97 -0.54 4.97
CA THR A 152 -17.32 -1.04 6.30
C THR A 152 -16.65 -0.22 7.42
N THR A 153 -17.12 -0.38 8.65
CA THR A 153 -16.47 0.21 9.82
C THR A 153 -15.05 -0.35 9.97
N GLY A 154 -14.08 0.49 10.30
CA GLY A 154 -12.68 0.07 10.45
C GLY A 154 -11.89 -0.10 9.14
N SER A 155 -12.49 0.07 7.97
CA SER A 155 -11.81 -0.08 6.67
C SER A 155 -10.88 1.10 6.30
N GLY A 156 -10.74 2.10 7.16
CA GLY A 156 -9.88 3.26 6.89
C GLY A 156 -10.49 4.30 5.95
N LYS A 157 -11.79 4.57 6.10
CA LYS A 157 -12.51 5.62 5.38
C LYS A 157 -11.80 6.98 5.43
N THR A 158 -11.30 7.34 6.59
CA THR A 158 -10.58 8.60 6.82
C THR A 158 -9.36 8.72 5.92
N LEU A 159 -8.55 7.67 5.78
CA LEU A 159 -7.38 7.67 4.92
C LEU A 159 -7.76 7.81 3.45
N THR A 160 -8.80 7.08 3.01
CA THR A 160 -9.32 7.17 1.64
C THR A 160 -9.83 8.58 1.32
N SER A 161 -10.66 9.16 2.20
CA SER A 161 -11.22 10.51 2.02
C SER A 161 -10.14 11.59 2.01
N PHE A 162 -9.20 11.52 2.95
CA PHE A 162 -8.06 12.44 3.02
C PHE A 162 -7.23 12.39 1.73
N LYS A 163 -6.90 11.19 1.28
CA LYS A 163 -6.07 11.03 0.08
C LYS A 163 -6.79 11.48 -1.18
N ALA A 164 -8.07 11.14 -1.32
CA ALA A 164 -8.89 11.60 -2.44
C ALA A 164 -8.99 13.13 -2.47
N ALA A 165 -9.27 13.77 -1.33
CA ALA A 165 -9.33 15.23 -1.24
C ALA A 165 -7.99 15.87 -1.61
N ARG A 166 -6.87 15.41 -1.04
CA ARG A 166 -5.52 15.90 -1.34
C ARG A 166 -5.16 15.79 -2.82
N LEU A 167 -5.48 14.64 -3.44
CA LEU A 167 -5.19 14.46 -4.86
C LEU A 167 -6.12 15.25 -5.77
N ALA A 168 -7.38 15.49 -5.35
CA ALA A 168 -8.32 16.31 -6.10
C ALA A 168 -7.89 17.79 -6.19
N THR A 169 -7.10 18.29 -5.22
CA THR A 169 -6.54 19.65 -5.30
C THR A 169 -5.47 19.82 -6.38
N GLN A 170 -5.03 18.72 -7.00
CA GLN A 170 -4.01 18.72 -8.06
C GLN A 170 -4.62 18.51 -9.45
N LEU A 171 -5.95 18.38 -9.54
CA LEU A 171 -6.70 18.28 -10.80
C LEU A 171 -6.97 19.65 -11.41
#